data_8b7840fa20fd10ebfb26ff03ee8818b8
#
_entry.id   8b7840fa20fd10ebfb26ff03ee8818b8
#
_cell.length_a   1.000
_cell.length_b   1.000
_cell.length_c   1.000
_cell.angle_alpha   90.00
_cell.angle_beta   90.00
_cell.angle_gamma   90.00
#
_symmetry.space_group_name_H-M   'P 1'
#
loop_
_entity.id
_entity.type
_entity.pdbx_description
1 polymer ?
#
loop_
_entity_poly.entity_id
_entity_poly.type
_entity_poly.pdbx_seq_one_letter_code
_entity_poly.pdbx_strand_id
1 'polypeptide(L)'
;AERVAEYQNDNSSLMNTALNVESIVYDSGFPLATKYALCGFISQRKDTFVALGTHEVGGLKLTASEDNSLAVALRTRLEFYPESDYFGTHVMRGMVVGRSGKIRSSQFQERVSPLYEVAVKAARYMGAGDGNWKAGKNFDGAPGSILDYIYDISVPYTSVTVRNRDWDAGLNWVQSYDLRSNFFPALKTVYNDDTSVLNSFLTALAICELNKIAERAWRYYSGVSYLTTGQLAVRIDNFIREAVNGKFDSRFVIEPETYYTDADKARGYSGTTKIKIYANNMFTVMTSYIQAFRMSDYSAT
;
A
#
# COMPACT_ATOMS: atom_id res chain seq x y z
N ALA A 1 8.55 -11.49 -20.30
CA ALA A 1 7.91 -10.62 -21.30
C ALA A 1 6.43 -10.99 -21.51
N GLU A 2 6.10 -12.26 -21.77
CA GLU A 2 4.72 -12.70 -22.06
C GLU A 2 3.75 -12.42 -20.89
N ARG A 3 4.10 -12.78 -19.65
CA ARG A 3 3.25 -12.50 -18.49
C ARG A 3 3.03 -11.00 -18.24
N VAL A 4 3.98 -10.17 -18.60
CA VAL A 4 3.84 -8.72 -18.44
C VAL A 4 2.85 -8.14 -19.46
N ALA A 5 2.83 -8.67 -20.68
CA ALA A 5 1.82 -8.30 -21.67
C ALA A 5 0.41 -8.69 -21.21
N GLU A 6 0.27 -9.78 -20.44
CA GLU A 6 -1.01 -10.19 -19.86
C GLU A 6 -1.55 -9.19 -18.83
N TYR A 7 -0.69 -8.51 -18.06
CA TYR A 7 -1.12 -7.44 -17.13
C TYR A 7 -1.67 -6.19 -17.84
N GLN A 8 -1.47 -6.07 -19.12
CA GLN A 8 -1.99 -4.97 -19.94
C GLN A 8 -3.18 -5.41 -20.82
N ASN A 9 -3.58 -6.67 -20.76
CA ASN A 9 -4.67 -7.23 -21.54
C ASN A 9 -5.92 -7.37 -20.69
N ASP A 10 -6.93 -6.56 -20.97
CA ASP A 10 -8.22 -6.56 -20.27
C ASP A 10 -8.94 -7.92 -20.28
N ASN A 11 -8.63 -8.77 -21.25
CA ASN A 11 -9.19 -10.12 -21.38
C ASN A 11 -8.32 -11.19 -20.70
N SER A 12 -7.24 -10.80 -20.03
CA SER A 12 -6.39 -11.77 -19.33
C SER A 12 -7.11 -12.38 -18.12
N SER A 13 -6.85 -13.65 -17.88
CA SER A 13 -7.32 -14.32 -16.66
C SER A 13 -6.82 -13.64 -15.38
N LEU A 14 -5.68 -12.93 -15.45
CA LEU A 14 -5.14 -12.16 -14.32
C LEU A 14 -6.03 -10.99 -13.91
N MET A 15 -6.86 -10.49 -14.82
CA MET A 15 -7.84 -9.45 -14.53
C MET A 15 -9.12 -9.99 -13.87
N ASN A 16 -9.29 -11.30 -13.85
CA ASN A 16 -10.44 -11.91 -13.21
C ASN A 16 -10.23 -12.04 -11.70
N THR A 17 -10.85 -11.14 -10.94
CA THR A 17 -10.79 -11.10 -9.48
C THR A 17 -11.38 -12.34 -8.78
N ALA A 18 -12.17 -13.15 -9.49
CA ALA A 18 -12.71 -14.40 -8.97
C ALA A 18 -11.68 -15.55 -9.01
N LEU A 19 -10.79 -15.51 -9.99
CA LEU A 19 -9.75 -16.52 -10.17
C LEU A 19 -8.45 -16.14 -9.49
N ASN A 20 -8.15 -14.84 -9.47
CA ASN A 20 -6.89 -14.30 -8.94
C ASN A 20 -7.20 -13.37 -7.78
N VAL A 21 -6.93 -13.82 -6.59
CA VAL A 21 -7.24 -13.13 -5.32
C VAL A 21 -6.03 -12.46 -4.68
N GLU A 22 -4.99 -12.18 -5.46
CA GLU A 22 -3.77 -11.54 -4.98
C GLU A 22 -4.09 -10.18 -4.34
N SER A 23 -3.54 -9.95 -3.15
CA SER A 23 -3.68 -8.67 -2.45
C SER A 23 -2.56 -7.71 -2.82
N ILE A 24 -1.36 -8.22 -3.07
CA ILE A 24 -0.18 -7.43 -3.35
C ILE A 24 0.64 -8.12 -4.45
N VAL A 25 1.04 -7.33 -5.43
CA VAL A 25 2.03 -7.73 -6.43
C VAL A 25 3.34 -7.01 -6.12
N TYR A 26 4.41 -7.76 -5.94
CA TYR A 26 5.73 -7.25 -5.68
C TYR A 26 6.61 -7.31 -6.92
N ASP A 27 7.28 -6.20 -7.19
CA ASP A 27 8.38 -6.15 -8.15
C ASP A 27 9.60 -6.91 -7.60
N SER A 28 10.02 -7.93 -8.28
CA SER A 28 11.19 -8.74 -7.93
C SER A 28 12.51 -8.20 -8.49
N GLY A 29 12.59 -6.91 -8.81
CA GLY A 29 13.76 -6.28 -9.40
C GLY A 29 13.76 -6.36 -10.93
N PHE A 30 12.61 -6.28 -11.53
CA PHE A 30 12.45 -6.24 -12.99
C PHE A 30 13.01 -4.96 -13.62
N PRO A 31 13.32 -4.99 -14.92
CA PRO A 31 13.65 -3.79 -15.68
C PRO A 31 12.50 -2.76 -15.70
N LEU A 32 12.84 -1.49 -15.89
CA LEU A 32 11.90 -0.36 -15.81
C LEU A 32 10.67 -0.53 -16.73
N ALA A 33 10.84 -1.10 -17.91
CA ALA A 33 9.73 -1.37 -18.82
C ALA A 33 8.67 -2.31 -18.20
N THR A 34 9.12 -3.32 -17.46
CA THR A 34 8.22 -4.25 -16.75
C THR A 34 7.53 -3.55 -15.56
N LYS A 35 8.24 -2.70 -14.83
CA LYS A 35 7.66 -1.89 -13.75
C LYS A 35 6.55 -0.98 -14.28
N TYR A 36 6.74 -0.39 -15.47
CA TYR A 36 5.71 0.42 -16.14
C TYR A 36 4.46 -0.39 -16.51
N ALA A 37 4.62 -1.63 -16.90
CA ALA A 37 3.47 -2.51 -17.15
C ALA A 37 2.71 -2.84 -15.86
N LEU A 38 3.41 -3.04 -14.74
CA LEU A 38 2.79 -3.21 -13.43
C LEU A 38 2.02 -1.96 -12.98
N CYS A 39 2.48 -0.76 -13.34
CA CYS A 39 1.71 0.47 -13.10
C CYS A 39 0.36 0.45 -13.84
N GLY A 40 0.32 -0.04 -15.08
CA GLY A 40 -0.93 -0.20 -15.84
C GLY A 40 -1.90 -1.20 -15.22
N PHE A 41 -1.38 -2.24 -14.60
CA PHE A 41 -2.19 -3.27 -13.97
C PHE A 41 -3.10 -2.72 -12.86
N ILE A 42 -2.60 -1.86 -11.97
CA ILE A 42 -3.41 -1.32 -10.86
C ILE A 42 -4.46 -0.30 -11.30
N SER A 43 -4.35 0.26 -12.49
CA SER A 43 -5.41 1.14 -13.00
C SER A 43 -6.69 0.36 -13.32
N GLN A 44 -6.59 -0.92 -13.57
CA GLN A 44 -7.70 -1.81 -13.91
C GLN A 44 -8.15 -2.68 -12.72
N ARG A 45 -7.21 -3.15 -11.88
CA ARG A 45 -7.47 -3.98 -10.71
C ARG A 45 -7.65 -3.13 -9.44
N LYS A 46 -8.89 -3.03 -8.93
CA LYS A 46 -9.23 -2.22 -7.74
C LYS A 46 -8.92 -2.92 -6.42
N ASP A 47 -8.72 -4.20 -6.45
CA ASP A 47 -8.55 -5.09 -5.31
C ASP A 47 -7.09 -5.48 -5.03
N THR A 48 -6.15 -4.97 -5.82
CA THR A 48 -4.73 -5.35 -5.75
C THR A 48 -3.86 -4.12 -5.57
N PHE A 49 -2.84 -4.26 -4.74
CA PHE A 49 -1.81 -3.27 -4.49
C PHE A 49 -0.53 -3.65 -5.24
N VAL A 50 0.20 -2.66 -5.77
CA VAL A 50 1.49 -2.88 -6.45
C VAL A 50 2.61 -2.18 -5.70
N ALA A 51 3.64 -2.93 -5.35
CA ALA A 51 4.82 -2.44 -4.70
C ALA A 51 6.03 -2.56 -5.63
N LEU A 52 6.64 -1.43 -5.97
CA LEU A 52 7.72 -1.30 -6.94
C LEU A 52 9.04 -0.97 -6.24
N GLY A 53 10.13 -1.56 -6.70
CA GLY A 53 11.48 -1.21 -6.28
C GLY A 53 12.17 -0.31 -7.31
N THR A 54 13.02 0.60 -6.88
CA THR A 54 13.89 1.35 -7.81
C THR A 54 15.02 0.49 -8.34
N HIS A 55 15.49 -0.48 -7.56
CA HIS A 55 16.61 -1.34 -7.91
C HIS A 55 16.19 -2.46 -8.87
N GLU A 56 17.04 -2.73 -9.86
CA GLU A 56 16.94 -3.88 -10.77
C GLU A 56 17.92 -4.97 -10.36
N VAL A 57 17.53 -6.25 -10.51
CA VAL A 57 18.43 -7.38 -10.23
C VAL A 57 19.63 -7.33 -11.18
N GLY A 58 20.84 -7.48 -10.60
CA GLY A 58 22.08 -7.31 -11.34
C GLY A 58 22.45 -5.86 -11.66
N GLY A 59 21.61 -4.90 -11.25
CA GLY A 59 21.87 -3.47 -11.44
C GLY A 59 22.94 -2.92 -10.51
N LEU A 60 23.49 -1.79 -10.91
CA LEU A 60 24.50 -1.07 -10.13
C LEU A 60 23.90 -0.48 -8.85
N LYS A 61 24.76 -0.18 -7.90
CA LYS A 61 24.40 0.56 -6.69
C LYS A 61 23.98 1.99 -7.06
N LEU A 62 22.72 2.31 -6.82
CA LEU A 62 22.18 3.64 -7.10
C LEU A 62 22.61 4.66 -6.03
N THR A 63 22.83 5.88 -6.47
CA THR A 63 22.92 7.06 -5.61
C THR A 63 21.53 7.50 -5.13
N ALA A 64 21.46 8.36 -4.11
CA ALA A 64 20.19 8.93 -3.66
C ALA A 64 19.46 9.73 -4.74
N SER A 65 20.20 10.35 -5.67
CA SER A 65 19.63 11.11 -6.76
C SER A 65 19.02 10.21 -7.84
N GLU A 66 19.70 9.13 -8.18
CA GLU A 66 19.21 8.14 -9.16
C GLU A 66 17.96 7.41 -8.62
N ASP A 67 17.98 6.98 -7.35
CA ASP A 67 16.81 6.42 -6.67
C ASP A 67 15.59 7.36 -6.74
N ASN A 68 15.82 8.64 -6.43
CA ASN A 68 14.76 9.64 -6.47
C ASN A 68 14.23 9.86 -7.89
N SER A 69 15.10 9.94 -8.89
CA SER A 69 14.70 10.10 -10.28
C SER A 69 13.85 8.93 -10.79
N LEU A 70 14.20 7.70 -10.41
CA LEU A 70 13.41 6.52 -10.73
C LEU A 70 12.07 6.50 -9.99
N ALA A 71 12.03 6.95 -8.74
CA ALA A 71 10.77 7.07 -7.98
C ALA A 71 9.83 8.07 -8.65
N VAL A 72 10.34 9.23 -9.06
CA VAL A 72 9.56 10.23 -9.82
C VAL A 72 9.04 9.64 -11.13
N ALA A 73 9.87 8.91 -11.87
CA ALA A 73 9.47 8.28 -13.13
C ALA A 73 8.35 7.23 -12.93
N LEU A 74 8.47 6.38 -11.90
CA LEU A 74 7.46 5.38 -11.56
C LEU A 74 6.15 6.03 -11.08
N ARG A 75 6.25 7.07 -10.25
CA ARG A 75 5.10 7.85 -9.82
C ARG A 75 4.40 8.52 -11.00
N THR A 76 5.13 9.22 -11.86
CA THR A 76 4.58 9.85 -13.07
C THR A 76 3.89 8.80 -13.96
N ARG A 77 4.45 7.59 -14.05
CA ARG A 77 3.82 6.51 -14.80
C ARG A 77 2.53 6.03 -14.16
N LEU A 78 2.46 5.94 -12.83
CA LEU A 78 1.23 5.61 -12.11
C LEU A 78 0.16 6.69 -12.31
N GLU A 79 0.54 7.95 -12.24
CA GLU A 79 -0.36 9.10 -12.43
C GLU A 79 -0.85 9.25 -13.88
N PHE A 80 -0.13 8.66 -14.85
CA PHE A 80 -0.47 8.73 -16.27
C PHE A 80 -1.80 8.03 -16.61
N TYR A 81 -2.17 6.98 -15.87
CA TYR A 81 -3.41 6.27 -16.11
C TYR A 81 -4.59 7.07 -15.56
N PRO A 82 -5.74 7.10 -16.28
CA PRO A 82 -6.90 7.83 -15.82
C PRO A 82 -7.45 7.24 -14.52
N GLU A 83 -7.98 8.09 -13.69
CA GLU A 83 -8.72 7.67 -12.50
C GLU A 83 -9.93 6.85 -12.92
N SER A 84 -9.98 5.61 -12.47
CA SER A 84 -11.05 4.68 -12.80
C SER A 84 -11.90 4.29 -11.61
N ASP A 85 -11.51 4.69 -10.40
CA ASP A 85 -12.20 4.34 -9.18
C ASP A 85 -12.92 5.51 -8.50
N TYR A 86 -13.90 5.12 -7.70
CA TYR A 86 -14.79 6.05 -6.99
C TYR A 86 -14.06 6.97 -6.02
N PHE A 87 -12.89 6.57 -5.54
CA PHE A 87 -12.07 7.35 -4.60
C PHE A 87 -11.13 8.34 -5.29
N GLY A 88 -11.27 8.51 -6.58
CA GLY A 88 -10.56 9.50 -7.36
C GLY A 88 -9.18 9.08 -7.83
N THR A 89 -8.51 8.10 -7.21
CA THR A 89 -7.18 7.74 -7.68
C THR A 89 -6.76 6.30 -7.37
N HIS A 90 -6.30 5.60 -8.40
CA HIS A 90 -5.65 4.29 -8.28
C HIS A 90 -4.22 4.40 -7.73
N VAL A 91 -3.65 5.60 -7.72
CA VAL A 91 -2.27 5.88 -7.27
C VAL A 91 -2.05 5.49 -5.81
N MET A 92 -3.09 5.56 -4.98
CA MET A 92 -3.04 5.08 -3.60
C MET A 92 -2.72 3.58 -3.48
N ARG A 93 -2.93 2.79 -4.55
CA ARG A 93 -2.62 1.35 -4.57
C ARG A 93 -1.21 1.03 -5.08
N GLY A 94 -0.37 2.04 -5.20
CA GLY A 94 1.02 1.91 -5.56
C GLY A 94 1.96 2.41 -4.47
N MET A 95 3.11 1.77 -4.30
CA MET A 95 4.22 2.28 -3.52
C MET A 95 5.53 2.10 -4.25
N VAL A 96 6.50 2.96 -3.97
CA VAL A 96 7.86 2.84 -4.49
C VAL A 96 8.84 2.75 -3.32
N VAL A 97 9.71 1.75 -3.37
CA VAL A 97 10.75 1.49 -2.36
C VAL A 97 12.12 1.67 -3.00
N GLY A 98 12.89 2.56 -2.45
CA GLY A 98 14.26 2.82 -2.87
C GLY A 98 15.31 2.19 -1.96
N ARG A 99 16.54 2.46 -2.33
CA ARG A 99 17.76 1.85 -1.80
C ARG A 99 17.88 0.38 -2.19
N SER A 100 19.05 -0.16 -2.09
CA SER A 100 19.32 -1.58 -2.26
C SER A 100 20.26 -2.05 -1.16
N GLY A 101 20.19 -3.32 -0.84
CA GLY A 101 21.06 -3.92 0.15
C GLY A 101 21.39 -5.36 -0.19
N LYS A 102 22.16 -6.03 0.65
CA LYS A 102 22.52 -7.43 0.54
C LYS A 102 21.78 -8.26 1.58
N ILE A 103 21.49 -9.51 1.27
CA ILE A 103 20.82 -10.45 2.20
C ILE A 103 21.86 -11.11 3.10
N ARG A 104 21.70 -11.02 4.42
CA ARG A 104 22.67 -11.49 5.44
C ARG A 104 22.95 -12.99 5.37
N SER A 105 21.96 -13.80 5.10
CA SER A 105 22.07 -15.27 5.15
C SER A 105 22.35 -15.91 3.80
N SER A 106 22.49 -15.11 2.75
CA SER A 106 22.68 -15.60 1.39
C SER A 106 24.15 -15.60 1.00
N GLN A 107 24.58 -16.67 0.32
CA GLN A 107 25.85 -16.64 -0.44
C GLN A 107 25.74 -15.75 -1.67
N PHE A 108 24.55 -15.32 -2.01
CA PHE A 108 24.23 -14.43 -3.09
C PHE A 108 24.72 -13.02 -2.76
N GLN A 109 25.71 -12.54 -3.48
CA GLN A 109 26.37 -11.27 -3.21
C GLN A 109 25.74 -10.08 -3.96
N GLU A 110 24.73 -10.37 -4.79
CA GLU A 110 24.01 -9.31 -5.51
C GLU A 110 23.15 -8.48 -4.57
N ARG A 111 22.93 -7.25 -4.97
CA ARG A 111 22.04 -6.35 -4.27
C ARG A 111 20.59 -6.64 -4.62
N VAL A 112 19.73 -6.52 -3.64
CA VAL A 112 18.29 -6.69 -3.79
C VAL A 112 17.55 -5.45 -3.29
N SER A 113 16.34 -5.26 -3.77
CA SER A 113 15.46 -4.23 -3.23
C SER A 113 15.02 -4.54 -1.80
N PRO A 114 14.98 -3.56 -0.88
CA PRO A 114 14.38 -3.73 0.44
C PRO A 114 12.88 -4.09 0.39
N LEU A 115 12.27 -3.99 -0.76
CA LEU A 115 10.90 -4.45 -1.02
C LEU A 115 10.70 -5.93 -0.64
N TYR A 116 11.74 -6.74 -0.70
CA TYR A 116 11.73 -8.11 -0.19
C TYR A 116 11.32 -8.18 1.29
N GLU A 117 11.87 -7.30 2.13
CA GLU A 117 11.50 -7.24 3.56
C GLU A 117 10.06 -6.76 3.76
N VAL A 118 9.60 -5.81 2.95
CA VAL A 118 8.20 -5.37 2.96
C VAL A 118 7.28 -6.55 2.65
N ALA A 119 7.63 -7.35 1.64
CA ALA A 119 6.87 -8.54 1.27
C ALA A 119 6.80 -9.57 2.40
N VAL A 120 7.96 -9.89 3.02
CA VAL A 120 8.03 -10.84 4.15
C VAL A 120 7.21 -10.35 5.34
N LYS A 121 7.33 -9.07 5.67
CA LYS A 121 6.59 -8.48 6.80
C LYS A 121 5.09 -8.45 6.52
N ALA A 122 4.68 -7.98 5.36
CA ALA A 122 3.27 -7.99 4.97
C ALA A 122 2.67 -9.40 5.01
N ALA A 123 3.38 -10.41 4.48
CA ALA A 123 2.94 -11.80 4.53
C ALA A 123 2.79 -12.31 5.98
N ARG A 124 3.72 -11.98 6.86
CA ARG A 124 3.63 -12.33 8.29
C ARG A 124 2.41 -11.70 8.96
N TYR A 125 2.13 -10.43 8.68
CA TYR A 125 0.99 -9.73 9.28
C TYR A 125 -0.35 -10.16 8.71
N MET A 126 -0.43 -10.37 7.42
CA MET A 126 -1.64 -10.81 6.75
C MET A 126 -1.93 -12.30 7.00
N GLY A 127 -0.87 -13.11 7.20
CA GLY A 127 -0.96 -14.54 7.45
C GLY A 127 -0.95 -14.97 8.92
N ALA A 128 -0.68 -14.07 9.86
CA ALA A 128 -0.58 -14.36 11.27
C ALA A 128 -1.96 -14.57 11.90
N GLY A 129 -2.47 -15.79 11.84
CA GLY A 129 -3.59 -16.29 12.62
C GLY A 129 -4.96 -15.79 12.18
N ASP A 130 -5.87 -16.70 11.95
CA ASP A 130 -7.32 -16.51 11.81
C ASP A 130 -7.81 -15.59 10.68
N GLY A 131 -6.97 -15.24 9.74
CA GLY A 131 -7.32 -14.32 8.65
C GLY A 131 -7.59 -12.90 9.13
N ASN A 132 -7.20 -12.57 10.34
CA ASN A 132 -7.41 -11.26 10.94
C ASN A 132 -6.33 -10.29 10.45
N TRP A 133 -6.78 -9.25 9.82
CA TRP A 133 -5.98 -8.07 9.44
C TRP A 133 -5.55 -7.30 10.68
N LYS A 134 -4.58 -7.80 11.40
CA LYS A 134 -3.91 -7.03 12.44
C LYS A 134 -2.86 -6.15 11.78
N ALA A 135 -3.34 -5.21 10.97
CA ALA A 135 -2.49 -4.27 10.30
C ALA A 135 -1.62 -3.54 11.35
N GLY A 136 -0.39 -3.96 11.41
CA GLY A 136 0.73 -3.13 11.67
C GLY A 136 0.95 -2.54 13.04
N LYS A 137 0.67 -3.20 14.13
CA LYS A 137 1.27 -2.73 15.40
C LYS A 137 2.80 -2.60 15.30
N ASN A 138 3.41 -3.27 14.33
CA ASN A 138 4.85 -3.40 14.14
C ASN A 138 5.34 -3.12 12.71
N PHE A 139 4.51 -2.62 11.81
CA PHE A 139 4.89 -2.40 10.42
C PHE A 139 5.30 -0.94 10.18
N ASP A 140 4.76 -0.03 10.97
CA ASP A 140 5.02 1.40 10.91
C ASP A 140 5.74 1.87 12.16
N GLY A 141 6.87 2.49 11.94
CA GLY A 141 7.71 3.02 13.01
C GLY A 141 8.63 1.97 13.64
N ALA A 142 9.66 2.43 14.32
CA ALA A 142 10.52 1.56 15.12
C ALA A 142 9.72 0.97 16.31
N PRO A 143 9.85 -0.31 16.66
CA PRO A 143 10.82 -1.31 16.19
C PRO A 143 10.33 -2.21 15.04
N GLY A 144 9.13 -2.07 14.59
CA GLY A 144 8.54 -3.05 13.64
C GLY A 144 8.95 -2.86 12.19
N SER A 145 9.48 -1.70 11.86
CA SER A 145 10.04 -1.38 10.55
C SER A 145 11.51 -1.77 10.40
N ILE A 146 12.14 -2.39 11.43
CA ILE A 146 13.52 -2.86 11.36
C ILE A 146 13.63 -3.98 10.34
N LEU A 147 14.65 -3.88 9.49
CA LEU A 147 14.97 -4.90 8.50
C LEU A 147 15.77 -6.01 9.14
N ASP A 148 15.27 -7.24 9.01
CA ASP A 148 15.88 -8.42 9.63
C ASP A 148 17.00 -9.03 8.78
N TYR A 149 16.82 -8.99 7.46
CA TYR A 149 17.63 -9.76 6.51
C TYR A 149 18.54 -8.89 5.64
N ILE A 150 18.23 -7.61 5.47
CA ILE A 150 18.97 -6.72 4.57
C ILE A 150 20.01 -5.90 5.33
N TYR A 151 21.21 -5.87 4.80
CA TYR A 151 22.34 -5.06 5.28
C TYR A 151 23.07 -4.40 4.11
N ASP A 152 24.11 -3.65 4.37
CA ASP A 152 24.92 -2.93 3.36
C ASP A 152 24.04 -2.09 2.43
N ILE A 153 23.24 -1.20 3.03
CA ILE A 153 22.32 -0.34 2.29
C ILE A 153 23.09 0.62 1.39
N SER A 154 22.59 0.86 0.17
CA SER A 154 23.25 1.69 -0.85
C SER A 154 23.50 3.12 -0.40
N VAL A 155 22.57 3.71 0.35
CA VAL A 155 22.65 5.05 0.92
C VAL A 155 22.16 4.99 2.37
N PRO A 156 23.01 4.62 3.33
CA PRO A 156 22.58 4.36 4.71
C PRO A 156 22.17 5.62 5.45
N TYR A 157 22.77 6.76 5.11
CA TYR A 157 22.52 8.04 5.77
C TYR A 157 22.14 9.10 4.75
N THR A 158 21.12 9.88 5.08
CA THR A 158 20.63 10.95 4.22
C THR A 158 20.42 12.23 5.04
N SER A 159 20.75 13.38 4.44
CA SER A 159 20.45 14.69 5.01
C SER A 159 18.93 14.93 5.04
N VAL A 160 18.49 15.88 5.84
CA VAL A 160 17.08 16.30 5.90
C VAL A 160 16.57 16.71 4.52
N THR A 161 17.36 17.46 3.75
CA THR A 161 17.01 17.90 2.40
C THR A 161 16.77 16.73 1.45
N VAL A 162 17.62 15.69 1.51
CA VAL A 162 17.44 14.48 0.68
C VAL A 162 16.19 13.71 1.11
N ARG A 163 15.93 13.60 2.41
CA ARG A 163 14.74 12.93 2.94
C ARG A 163 13.45 13.64 2.51
N ASN A 164 13.42 14.96 2.59
CA ASN A 164 12.25 15.73 2.15
C ASN A 164 12.00 15.55 0.64
N ARG A 165 13.06 15.63 -0.17
CA ARG A 165 12.96 15.37 -1.61
C ARG A 165 12.44 13.96 -1.92
N ASP A 166 12.94 12.95 -1.22
CA ASP A 166 12.52 11.56 -1.38
C ASP A 166 11.06 11.37 -0.93
N TRP A 167 10.67 12.06 0.15
CA TRP A 167 9.27 12.10 0.61
C TRP A 167 8.33 12.68 -0.44
N ASP A 168 8.69 13.83 -1.01
CA ASP A 168 7.89 14.52 -2.04
C ASP A 168 7.78 13.68 -3.33
N ALA A 169 8.79 12.88 -3.63
CA ALA A 169 8.78 11.93 -4.73
C ALA A 169 7.90 10.69 -4.49
N GLY A 170 7.40 10.48 -3.27
CA GLY A 170 6.68 9.26 -2.90
C GLY A 170 7.59 8.04 -2.69
N LEU A 171 8.89 8.27 -2.48
CA LEU A 171 9.87 7.22 -2.27
C LEU A 171 9.91 6.79 -0.81
N ASN A 172 9.68 5.52 -0.56
CA ASN A 172 10.00 4.89 0.72
C ASN A 172 11.47 4.48 0.73
N TRP A 173 12.23 4.96 1.69
CA TRP A 173 13.66 4.69 1.78
C TRP A 173 14.02 3.95 3.05
N VAL A 174 15.12 3.23 3.00
CA VAL A 174 15.73 2.61 4.16
C VAL A 174 16.74 3.57 4.76
N GLN A 175 16.72 3.72 6.06
CA GLN A 175 17.67 4.49 6.85
C GLN A 175 18.38 3.58 7.84
N SER A 176 19.69 3.76 8.02
CA SER A 176 20.42 3.12 9.11
C SER A 176 20.34 4.01 10.36
N TYR A 177 20.01 3.41 11.47
CA TYR A 177 20.04 4.07 12.78
C TYR A 177 21.43 3.95 13.41
N ASP A 178 21.97 2.75 13.30
CA ASP A 178 23.35 2.41 13.62
C ASP A 178 23.89 1.47 12.53
N LEU A 179 25.11 1.03 12.62
CA LEU A 179 25.71 0.09 11.65
C LEU A 179 25.03 -1.29 11.61
N ARG A 180 24.07 -1.54 12.47
CA ARG A 180 23.43 -2.86 12.65
C ARG A 180 21.95 -2.86 12.39
N SER A 181 21.28 -1.71 12.52
CA SER A 181 19.84 -1.60 12.42
C SER A 181 19.43 -0.72 11.25
N ASN A 182 18.85 -1.34 10.25
CA ASN A 182 18.24 -0.65 9.11
C ASN A 182 16.72 -0.67 9.30
N PHE A 183 16.03 0.39 8.94
CA PHE A 183 14.58 0.49 9.11
C PHE A 183 13.94 1.39 8.05
N PHE A 184 12.64 1.23 7.86
CA PHE A 184 11.83 2.19 7.12
C PHE A 184 11.31 3.27 8.07
N PRO A 185 11.61 4.55 7.87
CA PRO A 185 11.02 5.65 8.66
C PRO A 185 9.51 5.73 8.51
N ALA A 186 9.01 5.42 7.31
CA ALA A 186 7.59 5.35 6.99
C ALA A 186 7.37 4.40 5.82
N LEU A 187 6.15 3.87 5.70
CA LEU A 187 5.67 3.17 4.53
C LEU A 187 4.43 3.89 3.99
N LYS A 188 4.62 4.61 2.91
CA LYS A 188 3.58 5.39 2.26
C LYS A 188 3.30 4.93 0.85
N THR A 189 2.11 5.20 0.38
CA THR A 189 1.75 5.08 -1.02
C THR A 189 2.35 6.23 -1.83
N VAL A 190 2.26 6.18 -3.14
CA VAL A 190 2.65 7.31 -4.00
C VAL A 190 1.58 8.41 -4.07
N TYR A 191 0.47 8.26 -3.35
CA TYR A 191 -0.54 9.30 -3.22
C TYR A 191 0.04 10.53 -2.52
N ASN A 192 -0.04 11.69 -3.17
CA ASN A 192 0.70 12.88 -2.76
C ASN A 192 -0.15 13.88 -1.95
N ASP A 193 -0.87 13.38 -0.96
CA ASP A 193 -1.58 14.22 0.00
C ASP A 193 -1.28 13.72 1.41
N ASP A 194 -0.39 14.41 2.10
CA ASP A 194 0.05 14.03 3.45
C ASP A 194 -1.06 14.20 4.50
N THR A 195 -2.15 14.90 4.17
CA THR A 195 -3.31 15.04 5.05
C THR A 195 -4.29 13.88 4.89
N SER A 196 -4.19 13.13 3.81
CA SER A 196 -5.09 12.04 3.49
C SER A 196 -4.63 10.71 4.09
N VAL A 197 -5.57 9.94 4.63
CA VAL A 197 -5.32 8.56 5.07
C VAL A 197 -4.92 7.62 3.93
N LEU A 198 -5.17 8.00 2.67
CA LEU A 198 -4.79 7.25 1.48
C LEU A 198 -3.27 7.22 1.23
N ASN A 199 -2.54 8.11 1.88
CA ASN A 199 -1.08 8.10 1.87
C ASN A 199 -0.48 6.91 2.66
N SER A 200 -1.25 6.30 3.54
CA SER A 200 -0.79 5.14 4.33
C SER A 200 -0.88 3.84 3.53
N PHE A 201 0.25 3.10 3.46
CA PHE A 201 0.30 1.76 2.86
C PHE A 201 -0.73 0.80 3.47
N LEU A 202 -0.90 0.83 4.78
CA LEU A 202 -1.85 -0.05 5.47
C LEU A 202 -3.30 0.28 5.15
N THR A 203 -3.63 1.55 5.10
CA THR A 203 -4.97 1.99 4.71
C THR A 203 -5.27 1.58 3.26
N ALA A 204 -4.31 1.72 2.36
CA ALA A 204 -4.45 1.30 0.98
C ALA A 204 -4.69 -0.22 0.86
N LEU A 205 -3.94 -1.03 1.62
CA LEU A 205 -4.18 -2.47 1.67
C LEU A 205 -5.57 -2.81 2.24
N ALA A 206 -6.01 -2.11 3.28
CA ALA A 206 -7.35 -2.27 3.83
C ALA A 206 -8.44 -1.99 2.79
N ILE A 207 -8.25 -0.94 1.97
CA ILE A 207 -9.17 -0.60 0.88
C ILE A 207 -9.21 -1.69 -0.18
N CYS A 208 -8.05 -2.25 -0.58
CA CYS A 208 -8.00 -3.37 -1.50
C CYS A 208 -8.79 -4.58 -0.97
N GLU A 209 -8.67 -4.90 0.31
CA GLU A 209 -9.42 -6.01 0.92
C GLU A 209 -10.92 -5.70 1.02
N LEU A 210 -11.29 -4.45 1.32
CA LEU A 210 -12.70 -4.03 1.32
C LEU A 210 -13.34 -4.14 -0.07
N ASN A 211 -12.60 -3.82 -1.13
CA ASN A 211 -13.07 -4.03 -2.50
C ASN A 211 -13.36 -5.52 -2.78
N LYS A 212 -12.51 -6.43 -2.33
CA LYS A 212 -12.75 -7.88 -2.44
C LYS A 212 -13.98 -8.34 -1.66
N ILE A 213 -14.16 -7.80 -0.45
CA ILE A 213 -15.32 -8.12 0.38
C ILE A 213 -16.61 -7.63 -0.29
N ALA A 214 -16.61 -6.39 -0.79
CA ALA A 214 -17.75 -5.81 -1.49
C ALA A 214 -18.10 -6.60 -2.75
N GLU A 215 -17.12 -6.96 -3.54
CA GLU A 215 -17.32 -7.76 -4.75
C GLU A 215 -17.86 -9.16 -4.44
N ARG A 216 -17.36 -9.80 -3.37
CA ARG A 216 -17.93 -11.08 -2.90
C ARG A 216 -19.38 -10.94 -2.47
N ALA A 217 -19.75 -9.87 -1.76
CA ALA A 217 -21.12 -9.59 -1.37
C ALA A 217 -22.03 -9.46 -2.59
N TRP A 218 -21.60 -8.68 -3.59
CA TRP A 218 -22.34 -8.52 -4.84
C TRP A 218 -22.50 -9.83 -5.60
N ARG A 219 -21.46 -10.63 -5.73
CA ARG A 219 -21.54 -11.96 -6.38
C ARG A 219 -22.47 -12.91 -5.65
N TYR A 220 -22.47 -12.89 -4.31
CA TYR A 220 -23.32 -13.75 -3.51
C TYR A 220 -24.81 -13.42 -3.67
N TYR A 221 -25.14 -12.13 -3.77
CA TYR A 221 -26.52 -11.67 -3.91
C TYR A 221 -26.94 -11.38 -5.36
N SER A 222 -26.06 -11.54 -6.32
CA SER A 222 -26.39 -11.36 -7.73
C SER A 222 -27.42 -12.37 -8.19
N GLY A 223 -28.44 -11.90 -8.93
CA GLY A 223 -29.53 -12.77 -9.46
C GLY A 223 -30.59 -13.18 -8.46
N VAL A 224 -30.57 -12.67 -7.23
CA VAL A 224 -31.61 -12.97 -6.23
C VAL A 224 -32.87 -12.15 -6.54
N SER A 225 -33.86 -12.78 -7.14
CA SER A 225 -35.07 -12.11 -7.65
C SER A 225 -36.23 -11.98 -6.63
N TYR A 226 -36.15 -12.69 -5.51
CA TYR A 226 -37.23 -12.71 -4.51
C TYR A 226 -37.11 -11.62 -3.44
N LEU A 227 -36.03 -10.84 -3.47
CA LEU A 227 -35.79 -9.74 -2.54
C LEU A 227 -36.12 -8.39 -3.20
N THR A 228 -36.71 -7.49 -2.41
CA THR A 228 -36.80 -6.08 -2.82
C THR A 228 -35.43 -5.43 -2.78
N THR A 229 -35.22 -4.33 -3.53
CA THR A 229 -33.97 -3.58 -3.54
C THR A 229 -33.54 -3.13 -2.14
N GLY A 230 -34.49 -2.73 -1.28
CA GLY A 230 -34.20 -2.37 0.11
C GLY A 230 -33.73 -3.56 0.96
N GLN A 231 -34.37 -4.72 0.81
CA GLN A 231 -33.92 -5.93 1.51
C GLN A 231 -32.56 -6.41 1.02
N LEU A 232 -32.31 -6.28 -0.28
CA LEU A 232 -31.00 -6.63 -0.87
C LEU A 232 -29.89 -5.72 -0.35
N ALA A 233 -30.12 -4.42 -0.30
CA ALA A 233 -29.18 -3.44 0.26
C ALA A 233 -28.78 -3.79 1.71
N VAL A 234 -29.78 -4.03 2.56
CA VAL A 234 -29.54 -4.40 3.97
C VAL A 234 -28.74 -5.70 4.08
N ARG A 235 -28.98 -6.68 3.22
CA ARG A 235 -28.24 -7.95 3.24
C ARG A 235 -26.81 -7.78 2.79
N ILE A 236 -26.56 -6.98 1.76
CA ILE A 236 -25.21 -6.67 1.29
C ILE A 236 -24.42 -5.94 2.40
N ASP A 237 -25.01 -4.93 3.02
CA ASP A 237 -24.38 -4.19 4.11
C ASP A 237 -24.06 -5.09 5.31
N ASN A 238 -24.99 -5.95 5.70
CA ASN A 238 -24.76 -6.91 6.79
C ASN A 238 -23.67 -7.91 6.44
N PHE A 239 -23.64 -8.44 5.22
CA PHE A 239 -22.56 -9.32 4.77
C PHE A 239 -21.19 -8.64 4.88
N ILE A 240 -21.11 -7.37 4.45
CA ILE A 240 -19.87 -6.61 4.55
C ILE A 240 -19.49 -6.40 6.02
N ARG A 241 -20.44 -5.97 6.88
CA ARG A 241 -20.18 -5.78 8.32
C ARG A 241 -19.72 -7.07 8.99
N GLU A 242 -20.34 -8.19 8.70
CA GLU A 242 -19.92 -9.51 9.23
C GLU A 242 -18.53 -9.89 8.73
N ALA A 243 -18.24 -9.67 7.44
CA ALA A 243 -16.95 -10.00 6.85
C ALA A 243 -15.79 -9.12 7.39
N VAL A 244 -16.08 -7.90 7.83
CA VAL A 244 -15.12 -6.96 8.42
C VAL A 244 -14.94 -7.17 9.91
N ASN A 245 -15.99 -7.66 10.58
CA ASN A 245 -15.99 -7.85 12.03
C ASN A 245 -14.89 -8.85 12.44
N GLY A 246 -13.99 -8.41 13.31
CA GLY A 246 -12.86 -9.20 13.79
C GLY A 246 -11.67 -9.31 12.81
N LYS A 247 -11.80 -8.85 11.57
CA LYS A 247 -10.70 -8.84 10.59
C LYS A 247 -9.85 -7.57 10.67
N PHE A 248 -10.50 -6.43 10.89
CA PHE A 248 -9.81 -5.15 11.02
C PHE A 248 -9.68 -4.78 12.49
N ASP A 249 -8.55 -4.24 12.88
CA ASP A 249 -8.36 -3.78 14.25
C ASP A 249 -9.10 -2.45 14.50
N SER A 250 -9.10 -2.00 15.77
CA SER A 250 -9.81 -0.79 16.21
C SER A 250 -9.34 0.53 15.58
N ARG A 251 -8.30 0.50 14.73
CA ARG A 251 -7.84 1.69 13.99
C ARG A 251 -8.70 1.98 12.77
N PHE A 252 -9.51 1.02 12.34
CA PHE A 252 -10.40 1.17 11.22
C PHE A 252 -11.85 1.12 11.68
N VAL A 253 -12.61 2.15 11.32
CA VAL A 253 -14.07 2.11 11.41
C VAL A 253 -14.61 2.03 9.98
N ILE A 254 -15.43 1.03 9.70
CA ILE A 254 -15.91 0.71 8.37
C ILE A 254 -17.43 0.72 8.37
N GLU A 255 -18.00 1.58 7.55
CA GLU A 255 -19.45 1.79 7.42
C GLU A 255 -19.89 1.56 5.98
N PRO A 256 -20.44 0.38 5.64
CA PRO A 256 -21.05 0.14 4.34
C PRO A 256 -22.44 0.75 4.25
N GLU A 257 -22.77 1.29 3.09
CA GLU A 257 -24.05 1.84 2.73
C GLU A 257 -24.38 1.45 1.29
N THR A 258 -25.30 0.50 1.10
CA THR A 258 -25.75 0.08 -0.22
C THR A 258 -27.07 0.79 -0.56
N TYR A 259 -27.13 1.37 -1.74
CA TYR A 259 -28.33 2.05 -2.23
C TYR A 259 -28.55 1.82 -3.72
N TYR A 260 -29.79 2.07 -4.13
CA TYR A 260 -30.23 2.01 -5.52
C TYR A 260 -30.86 3.34 -5.89
N THR A 261 -30.38 3.96 -6.96
CA THR A 261 -31.03 5.12 -7.56
C THR A 261 -32.28 4.68 -8.32
N ASP A 262 -33.16 5.62 -8.66
CA ASP A 262 -34.33 5.29 -9.47
C ASP A 262 -33.97 4.82 -10.88
N ALA A 263 -32.83 5.30 -11.41
CA ALA A 263 -32.26 4.81 -12.65
C ALA A 263 -31.76 3.36 -12.53
N ASP A 264 -31.17 2.99 -11.39
CA ASP A 264 -30.72 1.62 -11.13
C ASP A 264 -31.91 0.67 -10.98
N LYS A 265 -32.99 1.10 -10.30
CA LYS A 265 -34.24 0.33 -10.19
C LYS A 265 -34.90 0.11 -11.54
N ALA A 266 -34.86 1.14 -12.42
CA ALA A 266 -35.41 1.03 -13.77
C ALA A 266 -34.60 0.06 -14.65
N ARG A 267 -33.31 -0.04 -14.45
CA ARG A 267 -32.42 -0.99 -15.15
C ARG A 267 -32.47 -2.40 -14.57
N GLY A 268 -32.91 -2.53 -13.32
CA GLY A 268 -33.13 -3.83 -12.63
C GLY A 268 -31.85 -4.58 -12.22
N TYR A 269 -30.65 -4.08 -12.50
CA TYR A 269 -29.42 -4.87 -12.38
C TYR A 269 -28.22 -4.15 -11.75
N SER A 270 -28.31 -2.88 -11.48
CA SER A 270 -27.22 -2.14 -10.88
C SER A 270 -27.60 -1.55 -9.53
N GLY A 271 -26.62 -1.40 -8.68
CA GLY A 271 -26.72 -0.72 -7.40
C GLY A 271 -25.34 -0.24 -6.99
N THR A 272 -25.29 0.61 -6.00
CA THR A 272 -24.02 1.16 -5.51
C THR A 272 -23.84 0.80 -4.04
N THR A 273 -22.68 0.24 -3.71
CA THR A 273 -22.24 0.10 -2.32
C THR A 273 -21.16 1.12 -2.04
N LYS A 274 -21.42 2.07 -1.16
CA LYS A 274 -20.47 3.03 -0.64
C LYS A 274 -19.90 2.52 0.67
N ILE A 275 -18.61 2.42 0.78
CA ILE A 275 -17.96 2.02 2.01
C ILE A 275 -17.14 3.20 2.51
N LYS A 276 -17.51 3.72 3.68
CA LYS A 276 -16.73 4.73 4.38
C LYS A 276 -15.71 4.01 5.24
N ILE A 277 -14.46 4.40 5.12
CA ILE A 277 -13.38 3.95 5.97
C ILE A 277 -12.82 5.14 6.73
N TYR A 278 -12.77 5.00 8.06
CA TYR A 278 -12.12 5.96 8.93
C TYR A 278 -10.87 5.31 9.48
N ALA A 279 -9.74 5.95 9.30
CA ALA A 279 -8.44 5.50 9.77
C ALA A 279 -7.66 6.68 10.32
N ASN A 280 -6.74 6.42 11.23
CA ASN A 280 -5.82 7.45 11.70
C ASN A 280 -4.58 7.49 10.82
N ASN A 281 -4.13 8.69 10.46
CA ASN A 281 -2.80 8.87 9.90
C ASN A 281 -1.76 8.52 10.96
N MET A 282 -0.70 7.84 10.54
CA MET A 282 0.40 7.55 11.43
C MET A 282 1.38 8.71 11.47
N PHE A 283 1.84 9.02 12.68
CA PHE A 283 2.89 10.00 12.86
C PHE A 283 4.22 9.38 12.42
N THR A 284 4.73 9.86 11.31
CA THR A 284 5.98 9.38 10.73
C THR A 284 7.19 10.23 11.08
N VAL A 285 6.94 11.45 11.59
CA VAL A 285 7.99 12.40 11.97
C VAL A 285 7.67 13.03 13.32
N MET A 286 8.63 12.97 14.22
CA MET A 286 8.58 13.69 15.50
C MET A 286 9.69 14.74 15.52
N THR A 287 9.34 15.99 15.76
CA THR A 287 10.30 17.07 15.98
C THR A 287 10.37 17.38 17.46
N SER A 288 11.55 17.27 18.03
CA SER A 288 11.79 17.65 19.43
C SER A 288 12.52 18.99 19.48
N TYR A 289 12.02 19.88 20.29
CA TYR A 289 12.67 21.13 20.64
C TYR A 289 13.20 21.06 22.06
N ILE A 290 14.50 21.20 22.21
CA ILE A 290 15.14 21.22 23.52
C ILE A 290 15.62 22.64 23.78
N GLN A 291 15.11 23.23 24.86
CA GLN A 291 15.58 24.52 25.36
C GLN A 291 16.42 24.31 26.60
N ALA A 292 17.61 24.89 26.60
CA ALA A 292 18.49 24.84 27.77
C ALA A 292 18.44 26.18 28.51
N PHE A 293 18.13 26.13 29.80
CA PHE A 293 18.13 27.28 30.69
C PHE A 293 19.25 27.16 31.71
N ARG A 294 19.68 28.30 32.24
CA ARG A 294 20.62 28.29 33.34
C ARG A 294 19.88 27.81 34.62
N MET A 295 20.60 27.12 35.50
CA MET A 295 20.04 26.66 36.75
C MET A 295 19.56 27.82 37.64
N SER A 296 20.16 29.01 37.49
CA SER A 296 19.71 30.24 38.15
C SER A 296 18.32 30.70 37.75
N ASP A 297 17.84 30.26 36.61
CA ASP A 297 16.53 30.66 36.05
C ASP A 297 15.45 29.63 36.43
N TYR A 298 15.81 28.59 37.16
CA TYR A 298 14.88 27.61 37.69
C TYR A 298 14.22 28.16 38.97
N SER A 299 12.98 28.62 38.85
CA SER A 299 12.11 28.88 40.00
C SER A 299 11.28 27.64 40.27
N ALA A 300 11.50 26.98 41.38
CA ALA A 300 10.62 25.90 41.80
C ALA A 300 9.22 26.49 42.05
N THR A 301 8.27 26.16 41.20
CA THR A 301 6.84 26.43 41.36
C THR A 301 6.22 25.44 42.29
#